data_65b8c6a204b82de7c8b5cb3ea90dcd6c
#
_entry.id   65b8c6a204b82de7c8b5cb3ea90dcd6c
#
_cell.length_a   1.000
_cell.length_b   1.000
_cell.length_c   1.000
_cell.angle_alpha   90.00
_cell.angle_beta   90.00
_cell.angle_gamma   90.00
#
_symmetry.space_group_name_H-M   'P 1'
#
loop_
_entity.id
_entity.type
_entity.pdbx_description
1 polymer ?
#
loop_
_entity_poly.entity_id
_entity_poly.type
_entity_poly.pdbx_seq_one_letter_code
_entity_poly.pdbx_strand_id
1 'polypeptide(L)'
;KQIVAISARPLRGKITIDATGMVVAPGLIDLHSHGQDDENYRYKARDGVTTALELEVGTADIPAWYAERRDKALINFGATVGHVPVRMKVMGDTGTWLPRDKAILPRATVEQNNQIRNLILEGLKAGAVGVGFGIAYVTGTRREEIFDVFRLAAREGVTCFTHVRSHGAVEPGSALESMQEVVANAVATGASLHIVHVTSTGLVQTPECLELIDGARQRGADVTTEAYPYTAAMTGIETAIFDEGWQQKLGVNYGDLQWVATGERLNSESFARYRREGGLVVIHSIPERIALLAVRHPEIMIASDGVITGGKGHPRGAGSYARVLGRYVREQKVLTLIDAIRKMSLLPAQRLEKSVPMMKNKGRIRVGADADLIVFDPNRVIDRATFEDPARYSEGIREVLVNGTFVVRGEKLVEDQKPGVGIRR
;
A
#
# COMPACT_ATOMS: atom_id res chain seq x y z
N LYS A 1 25.45 6.47 -6.03
CA LYS A 1 24.02 6.49 -5.67
C LYS A 1 23.10 6.58 -6.90
N GLN A 2 23.64 6.87 -8.08
CA GLN A 2 22.89 7.04 -9.33
C GLN A 2 23.45 6.16 -10.45
N ILE A 3 22.64 5.87 -11.44
CA ILE A 3 23.04 5.19 -12.67
C ILE A 3 23.87 6.19 -13.51
N VAL A 4 25.16 5.93 -13.67
CA VAL A 4 26.08 6.88 -14.34
C VAL A 4 26.27 6.59 -15.83
N ALA A 5 26.03 5.34 -16.26
CA ALA A 5 26.14 4.96 -17.66
C ALA A 5 25.28 3.73 -17.98
N ILE A 6 24.80 3.68 -19.22
CA ILE A 6 24.20 2.50 -19.86
C ILE A 6 24.89 2.35 -21.21
N SER A 7 25.45 1.17 -21.50
CA SER A 7 26.26 0.96 -22.70
C SER A 7 26.10 -0.45 -23.25
N ALA A 8 26.07 -0.59 -24.55
CA ALA A 8 26.18 -1.89 -25.23
C ALA A 8 27.60 -2.45 -25.18
N ARG A 9 28.62 -1.65 -24.85
CA ARG A 9 30.00 -2.07 -24.67
C ARG A 9 30.31 -2.34 -23.21
N PRO A 10 31.17 -3.31 -22.87
CA PRO A 10 31.60 -3.57 -21.52
C PRO A 10 32.11 -2.32 -20.82
N LEU A 11 31.62 -2.10 -19.59
CA LEU A 11 32.07 -1.05 -18.69
C LEU A 11 32.92 -1.64 -17.58
N ARG A 12 33.90 -0.89 -17.08
CA ARG A 12 34.72 -1.29 -15.93
C ARG A 12 34.13 -0.71 -14.64
N GLY A 13 34.02 -1.54 -13.62
CA GLY A 13 33.56 -1.14 -12.28
C GLY A 13 34.41 -1.80 -11.19
N LYS A 14 34.29 -1.30 -9.96
CA LYS A 14 34.93 -1.95 -8.80
C LYS A 14 34.32 -3.33 -8.52
N ILE A 15 33.04 -3.49 -8.77
CA ILE A 15 32.27 -4.73 -8.63
C ILE A 15 31.55 -4.95 -9.96
N THR A 16 31.65 -6.15 -10.49
CA THR A 16 30.87 -6.61 -11.66
C THR A 16 29.91 -7.69 -11.20
N ILE A 17 28.65 -7.58 -11.60
CA ILE A 17 27.61 -8.59 -11.37
C ILE A 17 27.37 -9.28 -12.72
N ASP A 18 27.59 -10.59 -12.78
CA ASP A 18 27.18 -11.39 -13.93
C ASP A 18 25.66 -11.64 -13.83
N ALA A 19 24.90 -11.01 -14.72
CA ALA A 19 23.45 -11.14 -14.84
C ALA A 19 23.05 -11.98 -16.08
N THR A 20 23.94 -12.81 -16.60
CA THR A 20 23.65 -13.69 -17.75
C THR A 20 22.44 -14.58 -17.45
N GLY A 21 21.42 -14.54 -18.32
CA GLY A 21 20.16 -15.28 -18.15
C GLY A 21 19.20 -14.70 -17.10
N MET A 22 19.55 -13.56 -16.52
CA MET A 22 18.71 -12.86 -15.51
C MET A 22 18.08 -11.60 -16.07
N VAL A 23 17.10 -11.08 -15.33
CA VAL A 23 16.47 -9.79 -15.59
C VAL A 23 17.07 -8.76 -14.65
N VAL A 24 17.51 -7.62 -15.21
CA VAL A 24 17.84 -6.41 -14.45
C VAL A 24 16.69 -5.43 -14.60
N ALA A 25 16.07 -5.05 -13.49
CA ALA A 25 14.91 -4.18 -13.48
C ALA A 25 15.09 -3.02 -12.47
N PRO A 26 14.29 -1.93 -12.60
CA PRO A 26 14.21 -0.93 -11.53
C PRO A 26 13.78 -1.58 -10.23
N GLY A 27 14.24 -1.06 -9.11
CA GLY A 27 13.72 -1.44 -7.79
C GLY A 27 12.22 -1.22 -7.71
N LEU A 28 11.52 -2.17 -7.08
CA LEU A 28 10.07 -2.14 -6.96
C LEU A 28 9.62 -1.15 -5.89
N ILE A 29 8.45 -0.55 -6.09
CA ILE A 29 7.89 0.51 -5.24
C ILE A 29 6.54 0.04 -4.69
N ASP A 30 6.44 -0.01 -3.38
CA ASP A 30 5.23 -0.34 -2.65
C ASP A 30 4.57 0.94 -2.13
N LEU A 31 3.44 1.32 -2.70
CA LEU A 31 2.69 2.51 -2.28
C LEU A 31 1.88 2.28 -1.00
N HIS A 32 1.71 1.02 -0.59
CA HIS A 32 0.84 0.65 0.49
C HIS A 32 1.51 -0.40 1.39
N SER A 33 2.28 0.08 2.36
CA SER A 33 3.02 -0.78 3.28
C SER A 33 2.90 -0.25 4.70
N HIS A 34 2.19 -0.99 5.55
CA HIS A 34 2.01 -0.64 6.97
C HIS A 34 3.22 -1.05 7.82
N GLY A 35 3.96 -2.05 7.40
CA GLY A 35 5.20 -2.46 8.06
C GLY A 35 6.35 -1.53 7.71
N GLN A 36 6.69 -0.61 8.62
CA GLN A 36 7.72 0.41 8.42
C GLN A 36 8.83 0.31 9.49
N ASP A 37 9.31 -0.91 9.70
CA ASP A 37 10.36 -1.29 10.66
C ASP A 37 11.38 -2.26 10.02
N ASP A 38 12.42 -2.64 10.76
CA ASP A 38 13.50 -3.51 10.26
C ASP A 38 12.99 -4.90 9.84
N GLU A 39 12.04 -5.50 10.61
CA GLU A 39 11.45 -6.79 10.27
C GLU A 39 10.79 -6.74 8.88
N ASN A 40 9.93 -5.76 8.66
CA ASN A 40 9.18 -5.62 7.42
C ASN A 40 10.08 -5.20 6.25
N TYR A 41 11.05 -4.32 6.46
CA TYR A 41 12.00 -3.92 5.41
C TYR A 41 12.83 -5.11 4.89
N ARG A 42 13.15 -6.10 5.74
CA ARG A 42 13.84 -7.33 5.33
C ARG A 42 12.99 -8.17 4.38
N TYR A 43 11.69 -8.35 4.68
CA TYR A 43 10.77 -9.04 3.77
C TYR A 43 10.60 -8.27 2.47
N LYS A 44 10.42 -6.96 2.52
CA LYS A 44 10.31 -6.10 1.34
C LYS A 44 11.55 -6.16 0.46
N ALA A 45 12.73 -6.04 1.01
CA ALA A 45 13.98 -6.14 0.26
C ALA A 45 14.12 -7.51 -0.42
N ARG A 46 13.79 -8.61 0.29
CA ARG A 46 13.80 -9.97 -0.25
C ARG A 46 12.72 -10.22 -1.31
N ASP A 47 11.70 -9.37 -1.38
CA ASP A 47 10.66 -9.34 -2.43
C ASP A 47 10.95 -8.33 -3.56
N GLY A 48 12.17 -7.74 -3.57
CA GLY A 48 12.62 -6.81 -4.61
C GLY A 48 12.17 -5.36 -4.42
N VAL A 49 11.53 -5.04 -3.32
CA VAL A 49 11.10 -3.68 -3.02
C VAL A 49 12.28 -2.84 -2.51
N THR A 50 12.49 -1.69 -3.13
CA THR A 50 13.52 -0.71 -2.75
C THR A 50 12.94 0.55 -2.12
N THR A 51 11.62 0.74 -2.23
CA THR A 51 10.88 1.87 -1.65
C THR A 51 9.53 1.38 -1.15
N ALA A 52 9.27 1.50 0.15
CA ALA A 52 7.98 1.15 0.78
C ALA A 52 7.39 2.38 1.47
N LEU A 53 6.13 2.67 1.18
CA LEU A 53 5.46 3.90 1.63
C LEU A 53 4.19 3.58 2.43
N GLU A 54 3.99 4.31 3.52
CA GLU A 54 2.78 4.29 4.34
C GLU A 54 1.84 5.40 3.87
N LEU A 55 0.98 5.11 2.88
CA LEU A 55 0.19 6.15 2.24
C LEU A 55 -1.31 6.13 2.61
N GLU A 56 -1.85 5.00 3.06
CA GLU A 56 -3.27 4.90 3.43
C GLU A 56 -3.57 5.51 4.80
N VAL A 57 -3.09 4.89 5.86
CA VAL A 57 -3.32 5.36 7.24
C VAL A 57 -2.47 6.58 7.54
N GLY A 58 -1.20 6.53 7.15
CA GLY A 58 -0.25 7.61 7.40
C GLY A 58 0.06 7.82 8.88
N THR A 59 0.46 9.03 9.24
CA THR A 59 0.78 9.41 10.61
C THR A 59 0.27 10.82 10.94
N ALA A 60 0.05 11.12 12.22
CA ALA A 60 -0.25 12.47 12.70
C ALA A 60 0.99 13.32 12.97
N ASP A 61 2.18 12.69 13.08
CA ASP A 61 3.44 13.38 13.41
C ASP A 61 4.52 13.02 12.38
N ILE A 62 4.55 13.77 11.30
CA ILE A 62 5.50 13.59 10.20
C ILE A 62 6.96 13.76 10.65
N PRO A 63 7.34 14.81 11.40
CA PRO A 63 8.72 14.96 11.86
C PRO A 63 9.22 13.78 12.68
N ALA A 64 8.46 13.35 13.68
CA ALA A 64 8.83 12.23 14.53
C ALA A 64 8.92 10.92 13.74
N TRP A 65 7.93 10.63 12.89
CA TRP A 65 7.88 9.41 12.08
C TRP A 65 9.12 9.25 11.19
N TYR A 66 9.56 10.33 10.53
CA TYR A 66 10.78 10.30 9.71
C TYR A 66 12.06 10.26 10.55
N ALA A 67 12.09 10.91 11.72
CA ALA A 67 13.25 10.90 12.60
C ALA A 67 13.56 9.49 13.17
N GLU A 68 12.52 8.72 13.50
CA GLU A 68 12.64 7.34 13.97
C GLU A 68 13.33 6.41 12.96
N ARG A 69 13.20 6.67 11.65
CA ARG A 69 13.67 5.81 10.55
C ARG A 69 14.94 6.30 9.89
N ARG A 70 15.33 7.56 10.16
CA ARG A 70 16.53 8.15 9.57
C ARG A 70 17.77 7.33 9.98
N ASP A 71 18.59 6.97 8.98
CA ASP A 71 19.82 6.19 9.11
C ASP A 71 19.62 4.77 9.71
N LYS A 72 18.35 4.31 9.76
CA LYS A 72 18.00 2.98 10.27
C LYS A 72 17.27 2.11 9.24
N ALA A 73 16.80 2.69 8.14
CA ALA A 73 16.00 1.98 7.17
C ALA A 73 16.84 1.25 6.12
N LEU A 74 16.53 -0.02 5.89
CA LEU A 74 17.15 -0.85 4.87
C LEU A 74 16.78 -0.40 3.46
N ILE A 75 15.54 0.06 3.28
CA ILE A 75 14.98 0.53 2.00
C ILE A 75 14.43 1.95 2.15
N ASN A 76 14.15 2.62 1.03
CA ASN A 76 13.55 3.96 1.06
C ASN A 76 12.15 3.90 1.67
N PHE A 77 11.78 4.91 2.42
CA PHE A 77 10.54 4.98 3.20
C PHE A 77 9.88 6.35 3.08
N GLY A 78 8.59 6.44 3.33
CA GLY A 78 7.84 7.70 3.33
C GLY A 78 6.42 7.51 3.81
N ALA A 79 5.77 8.60 4.25
CA ALA A 79 4.41 8.55 4.75
C ALA A 79 3.58 9.75 4.33
N THR A 80 2.27 9.55 4.29
CA THR A 80 1.26 10.62 4.26
C THR A 80 1.04 11.19 5.65
N VAL A 81 0.55 12.43 5.72
CA VAL A 81 -0.20 12.85 6.89
C VAL A 81 -1.60 12.23 6.81
N GLY A 82 -1.96 11.45 7.83
CA GLY A 82 -3.19 10.65 7.81
C GLY A 82 -4.38 11.39 8.43
N HIS A 83 -5.50 11.42 7.73
CA HIS A 83 -6.75 11.96 8.28
C HIS A 83 -7.17 11.20 9.56
N VAL A 84 -7.11 9.87 9.55
CA VAL A 84 -7.48 9.03 10.72
C VAL A 84 -6.62 9.33 11.94
N PRO A 85 -5.28 9.23 11.92
CA PRO A 85 -4.46 9.51 13.10
C PRO A 85 -4.54 10.97 13.54
N VAL A 86 -4.71 11.93 12.64
CA VAL A 86 -4.94 13.33 12.99
C VAL A 86 -6.30 13.50 13.70
N ARG A 87 -7.36 12.87 13.19
CA ARG A 87 -8.68 12.86 13.83
C ARG A 87 -8.63 12.20 15.21
N MET A 88 -7.94 11.06 15.35
CA MET A 88 -7.73 10.40 16.64
C MET A 88 -7.07 11.36 17.65
N LYS A 89 -6.01 12.05 17.23
CA LYS A 89 -5.31 13.04 18.06
C LYS A 89 -6.23 14.18 18.50
N VAL A 90 -7.01 14.77 17.60
CA VAL A 90 -7.92 15.89 17.88
C VAL A 90 -9.07 15.48 18.80
N MET A 91 -9.59 14.26 18.63
CA MET A 91 -10.72 13.76 19.41
C MET A 91 -10.29 13.04 20.70
N GLY A 92 -8.99 12.84 20.92
CA GLY A 92 -8.45 12.13 22.09
C GLY A 92 -8.83 10.66 22.09
N ASP A 93 -8.81 10.00 20.92
CA ASP A 93 -9.03 8.56 20.77
C ASP A 93 -7.88 7.76 21.39
N THR A 94 -8.17 6.59 21.96
CA THR A 94 -7.21 5.76 22.68
C THR A 94 -6.52 4.71 21.82
N GLY A 95 -6.91 4.59 20.55
CA GLY A 95 -6.26 3.70 19.59
C GLY A 95 -4.81 4.13 19.27
N THR A 96 -3.98 3.18 18.88
CA THR A 96 -2.57 3.43 18.59
C THR A 96 -2.28 3.54 17.09
N TRP A 97 -2.92 2.73 16.29
CA TRP A 97 -2.78 2.71 14.83
C TRP A 97 -4.11 2.98 14.12
N LEU A 98 -5.16 2.24 14.48
CA LEU A 98 -6.53 2.47 14.05
C LEU A 98 -7.38 2.99 15.23
N PRO A 99 -8.47 3.71 14.98
CA PRO A 99 -9.30 4.27 16.03
C PRO A 99 -10.00 3.16 16.82
N ARG A 100 -10.14 3.40 18.14
CA ARG A 100 -10.75 2.46 19.06
C ARG A 100 -12.07 2.94 19.66
N ASP A 101 -12.24 4.25 19.82
CA ASP A 101 -13.39 4.81 20.55
C ASP A 101 -13.85 6.17 20.00
N LYS A 102 -13.22 7.26 20.41
CA LYS A 102 -13.74 8.62 20.23
C LYS A 102 -13.69 9.15 18.80
N ALA A 103 -12.84 8.61 17.95
CA ALA A 103 -12.74 9.03 16.55
C ALA A 103 -13.68 8.27 15.61
N ILE A 104 -14.32 7.17 16.05
CA ILE A 104 -15.15 6.30 15.21
C ILE A 104 -16.50 6.95 14.88
N LEU A 105 -17.40 7.04 15.86
CA LEU A 105 -18.80 7.45 15.67
C LEU A 105 -19.06 8.95 15.85
N PRO A 106 -18.43 9.67 16.79
CA PRO A 106 -18.74 11.07 17.02
C PRO A 106 -18.44 11.95 15.81
N ARG A 107 -19.32 12.90 15.54
CA ARG A 107 -19.08 13.97 14.56
C ARG A 107 -18.10 14.97 15.14
N ALA A 108 -17.13 15.40 14.34
CA ALA A 108 -16.26 16.49 14.74
C ALA A 108 -17.03 17.81 14.78
N THR A 109 -16.75 18.65 15.77
CA THR A 109 -17.26 20.02 15.83
C THR A 109 -16.58 20.89 14.75
N VAL A 110 -17.06 22.10 14.55
CA VAL A 110 -16.42 23.06 13.63
C VAL A 110 -14.98 23.34 14.05
N GLU A 111 -14.72 23.51 15.34
CA GLU A 111 -13.39 23.75 15.91
C GLU A 111 -12.46 22.54 15.68
N GLN A 112 -12.97 21.31 15.91
CA GLN A 112 -12.22 20.08 15.66
C GLN A 112 -11.90 19.89 14.17
N ASN A 113 -12.86 20.18 13.28
CA ASN A 113 -12.61 20.16 11.83
C ASN A 113 -11.54 21.17 11.42
N ASN A 114 -11.55 22.37 12.01
CA ASN A 114 -10.50 23.36 11.78
C ASN A 114 -9.13 22.85 12.27
N GLN A 115 -9.07 22.23 13.43
CA GLN A 115 -7.84 21.63 13.98
C GLN A 115 -7.34 20.49 13.10
N ILE A 116 -8.22 19.59 12.62
CA ILE A 116 -7.85 18.49 11.69
C ILE A 116 -7.22 19.07 10.43
N ARG A 117 -7.84 20.06 9.79
CA ARG A 117 -7.28 20.69 8.57
C ARG A 117 -5.93 21.36 8.82
N ASN A 118 -5.76 22.06 9.94
CA ASN A 118 -4.51 22.73 10.29
C ASN A 118 -3.39 21.72 10.52
N LEU A 119 -3.62 20.64 11.26
CA LEU A 119 -2.63 19.59 11.49
C LEU A 119 -2.25 18.84 10.19
N ILE A 120 -3.23 18.60 9.31
CA ILE A 120 -2.93 18.03 7.98
C ILE A 120 -2.04 19.00 7.18
N LEU A 121 -2.35 20.29 7.16
CA LEU A 121 -1.52 21.29 6.47
C LEU A 121 -0.09 21.38 7.06
N GLU A 122 0.04 21.32 8.38
CA GLU A 122 1.34 21.26 9.06
C GLU A 122 2.13 20.01 8.66
N GLY A 123 1.49 18.84 8.63
CA GLY A 123 2.09 17.60 8.17
C GLY A 123 2.57 17.65 6.72
N LEU A 124 1.79 18.27 5.81
CA LEU A 124 2.19 18.50 4.43
C LEU A 124 3.41 19.44 4.34
N LYS A 125 3.43 20.52 5.10
CA LYS A 125 4.59 21.44 5.18
C LYS A 125 5.83 20.77 5.78
N ALA A 126 5.66 19.79 6.64
CA ALA A 126 6.74 18.99 7.21
C ALA A 126 7.28 17.91 6.25
N GLY A 127 6.74 17.81 5.03
CA GLY A 127 7.23 16.94 3.96
C GLY A 127 6.48 15.61 3.82
N ALA A 128 5.23 15.52 4.28
CA ALA A 128 4.38 14.37 3.99
C ALA A 128 4.18 14.17 2.48
N VAL A 129 4.15 12.92 2.03
CA VAL A 129 4.02 12.56 0.61
C VAL A 129 2.67 12.95 0.02
N GLY A 130 1.63 13.01 0.85
CA GLY A 130 0.26 13.32 0.49
C GLY A 130 -0.64 13.25 1.71
N VAL A 131 -1.95 13.02 1.48
CA VAL A 131 -2.93 12.83 2.56
C VAL A 131 -3.50 11.40 2.50
N GLY A 132 -3.42 10.68 3.62
CA GLY A 132 -3.98 9.34 3.77
C GLY A 132 -5.37 9.35 4.39
N PHE A 133 -6.24 8.44 3.95
CA PHE A 133 -7.61 8.31 4.45
C PHE A 133 -7.97 6.85 4.70
N GLY A 134 -8.51 6.56 5.87
CA GLY A 134 -9.17 5.30 6.20
C GLY A 134 -10.63 5.56 6.59
N ILE A 135 -11.47 5.96 5.62
CA ILE A 135 -12.83 6.46 5.91
C ILE A 135 -13.70 5.35 6.54
N ALA A 136 -13.48 4.10 6.16
CA ALA A 136 -14.18 2.95 6.74
C ALA A 136 -13.97 2.79 8.25
N TYR A 137 -12.87 3.30 8.78
CA TYR A 137 -12.53 3.20 10.22
C TYR A 137 -13.14 4.31 11.08
N VAL A 138 -13.65 5.37 10.44
CA VAL A 138 -14.21 6.57 11.11
C VAL A 138 -15.61 6.85 10.58
N THR A 139 -16.53 5.94 10.84
CA THR A 139 -17.87 5.89 10.23
C THR A 139 -18.75 7.12 10.55
N GLY A 140 -18.50 7.81 11.66
CA GLY A 140 -19.16 9.08 12.02
C GLY A 140 -18.65 10.29 11.27
N THR A 141 -17.59 10.17 10.45
CA THR A 141 -17.03 11.28 9.67
C THR A 141 -18.03 11.73 8.60
N ARG A 142 -18.36 13.03 8.62
CA ARG A 142 -19.27 13.62 7.65
C ARG A 142 -18.59 13.76 6.28
N ARG A 143 -19.40 13.71 5.21
CA ARG A 143 -18.90 13.92 3.84
C ARG A 143 -18.24 15.29 3.65
N GLU A 144 -18.77 16.32 4.29
CA GLU A 144 -18.18 17.68 4.25
C GLU A 144 -16.77 17.74 4.88
N GLU A 145 -16.50 16.97 5.96
CA GLU A 145 -15.17 16.88 6.56
C GLU A 145 -14.17 16.29 5.55
N ILE A 146 -14.54 15.19 4.87
CA ILE A 146 -13.70 14.58 3.83
C ILE A 146 -13.52 15.52 2.64
N PHE A 147 -14.61 16.15 2.17
CA PHE A 147 -14.56 17.11 1.05
C PHE A 147 -13.62 18.29 1.34
N ASP A 148 -13.64 18.83 2.57
CA ASP A 148 -12.76 19.92 3.00
C ASP A 148 -11.29 19.52 2.95
N VAL A 149 -10.95 18.28 3.34
CA VAL A 149 -9.58 17.78 3.26
C VAL A 149 -9.17 17.52 1.81
N PHE A 150 -10.06 17.04 0.93
CA PHE A 150 -9.80 16.94 -0.50
C PHE A 150 -9.51 18.32 -1.11
N ARG A 151 -10.28 19.35 -0.75
CA ARG A 151 -10.05 20.72 -1.18
C ARG A 151 -8.69 21.28 -0.69
N LEU A 152 -8.29 20.91 0.53
CA LEU A 152 -6.95 21.24 1.05
C LEU A 152 -5.87 20.55 0.23
N ALA A 153 -5.99 19.24 -0.02
CA ALA A 153 -5.04 18.46 -0.80
C ALA A 153 -4.89 19.01 -2.24
N ALA A 154 -6.00 19.41 -2.87
CA ALA A 154 -6.00 20.04 -4.19
C ALA A 154 -5.21 21.33 -4.21
N ARG A 155 -5.43 22.23 -3.23
CA ARG A 155 -4.67 23.49 -3.09
C ARG A 155 -3.17 23.26 -2.91
N GLU A 156 -2.83 22.22 -2.15
CA GLU A 156 -1.44 21.87 -1.88
C GLU A 156 -0.81 21.05 -3.03
N GLY A 157 -1.59 20.63 -4.05
CA GLY A 157 -1.12 19.87 -5.20
C GLY A 157 -0.63 18.47 -4.84
N VAL A 158 -1.23 17.82 -3.84
CA VAL A 158 -0.85 16.48 -3.37
C VAL A 158 -1.96 15.45 -3.62
N THR A 159 -1.59 14.16 -3.60
CA THR A 159 -2.52 13.05 -3.78
C THR A 159 -3.24 12.69 -2.48
N CYS A 160 -4.55 12.40 -2.57
CA CYS A 160 -5.35 11.73 -1.56
C CYS A 160 -5.28 10.21 -1.78
N PHE A 161 -4.73 9.46 -0.83
CA PHE A 161 -4.69 7.98 -0.81
C PHE A 161 -5.85 7.50 0.05
N THR A 162 -6.82 6.81 -0.55
CA THR A 162 -8.13 6.69 0.10
C THR A 162 -8.62 5.25 0.16
N HIS A 163 -8.67 4.72 1.39
CA HIS A 163 -9.54 3.61 1.74
C HIS A 163 -10.96 4.19 1.91
N VAL A 164 -11.84 3.82 1.01
CA VAL A 164 -13.19 4.38 0.95
C VAL A 164 -14.09 3.91 2.10
N ARG A 165 -15.29 4.45 2.20
CA ARG A 165 -16.18 4.31 3.36
C ARG A 165 -16.76 2.92 3.57
N SER A 166 -17.10 2.20 2.48
CA SER A 166 -17.82 0.94 2.55
C SER A 166 -17.27 -0.10 1.58
N HIS A 167 -17.62 -1.35 1.80
CA HIS A 167 -17.15 -2.52 1.06
C HIS A 167 -18.31 -3.31 0.47
N GLY A 168 -18.02 -4.08 -0.60
CA GLY A 168 -18.97 -5.00 -1.19
C GLY A 168 -20.11 -4.33 -1.96
N ALA A 169 -21.12 -5.13 -2.32
CA ALA A 169 -22.16 -4.71 -3.27
C ALA A 169 -23.54 -4.40 -2.62
N VAL A 170 -23.62 -4.44 -1.29
CA VAL A 170 -24.91 -4.23 -0.58
C VAL A 170 -25.21 -2.76 -0.47
N GLU A 171 -26.35 -2.35 -1.01
CA GLU A 171 -26.86 -0.98 -0.94
C GLU A 171 -27.97 -0.84 0.12
N PRO A 172 -28.05 0.31 0.81
CA PRO A 172 -27.14 1.44 0.76
C PRO A 172 -25.80 1.16 1.45
N GLY A 173 -24.74 1.83 0.98
CA GLY A 173 -23.40 1.70 1.55
C GLY A 173 -22.53 0.69 0.82
N SER A 174 -22.67 0.58 -0.49
CA SER A 174 -21.83 -0.26 -1.33
C SER A 174 -20.44 0.34 -1.60
N ALA A 175 -19.53 -0.47 -2.13
CA ALA A 175 -18.22 -0.01 -2.59
C ALA A 175 -18.36 1.02 -3.72
N LEU A 176 -19.28 0.79 -4.66
CA LEU A 176 -19.53 1.70 -5.77
C LEU A 176 -19.97 3.09 -5.28
N GLU A 177 -20.95 3.16 -4.37
CA GLU A 177 -21.36 4.44 -3.77
C GLU A 177 -20.21 5.16 -3.07
N SER A 178 -19.36 4.41 -2.38
CA SER A 178 -18.21 4.97 -1.68
C SER A 178 -17.13 5.48 -2.64
N MET A 179 -16.94 4.81 -3.77
CA MET A 179 -16.03 5.29 -4.82
C MET A 179 -16.62 6.49 -5.56
N GLN A 180 -17.93 6.53 -5.78
CA GLN A 180 -18.61 7.72 -6.31
C GLN A 180 -18.41 8.93 -5.40
N GLU A 181 -18.46 8.77 -4.05
CA GLU A 181 -18.18 9.84 -3.09
C GLU A 181 -16.79 10.44 -3.32
N VAL A 182 -15.74 9.61 -3.36
CA VAL A 182 -14.37 10.13 -3.45
C VAL A 182 -13.98 10.60 -4.85
N VAL A 183 -14.52 9.97 -5.91
CA VAL A 183 -14.34 10.42 -7.29
C VAL A 183 -15.04 11.76 -7.50
N ALA A 184 -16.27 11.94 -6.97
CA ALA A 184 -16.96 13.23 -7.03
C ALA A 184 -16.19 14.31 -6.28
N ASN A 185 -15.62 14.00 -5.10
CA ASN A 185 -14.76 14.92 -4.36
C ASN A 185 -13.53 15.32 -5.18
N ALA A 186 -12.85 14.36 -5.81
CA ALA A 186 -11.68 14.61 -6.64
C ALA A 186 -12.01 15.51 -7.84
N VAL A 187 -13.10 15.20 -8.57
CA VAL A 187 -13.54 15.98 -9.73
C VAL A 187 -13.96 17.40 -9.33
N ALA A 188 -14.73 17.55 -8.24
CA ALA A 188 -15.25 18.85 -7.80
C ALA A 188 -14.13 19.77 -7.23
N THR A 189 -13.08 19.20 -6.67
CA THR A 189 -11.97 19.98 -6.06
C THR A 189 -10.74 20.10 -6.95
N GLY A 190 -10.61 19.23 -7.97
CA GLY A 190 -9.40 19.07 -8.77
C GLY A 190 -8.29 18.30 -8.02
N ALA A 191 -8.62 17.59 -6.92
CA ALA A 191 -7.65 16.81 -6.17
C ALA A 191 -7.19 15.57 -6.96
N SER A 192 -5.90 15.25 -6.85
CA SER A 192 -5.35 13.97 -7.28
C SER A 192 -5.80 12.86 -6.32
N LEU A 193 -6.36 11.77 -6.85
CA LEU A 193 -6.92 10.66 -6.08
C LEU A 193 -6.24 9.33 -6.40
N HIS A 194 -5.89 8.58 -5.36
CA HIS A 194 -5.51 7.17 -5.45
C HIS A 194 -6.42 6.34 -4.54
N ILE A 195 -7.24 5.48 -5.13
CA ILE A 195 -8.11 4.57 -4.39
C ILE A 195 -7.30 3.32 -4.08
N VAL A 196 -7.10 2.99 -2.79
CA VAL A 196 -6.28 1.85 -2.38
C VAL A 196 -7.06 0.53 -2.53
N HIS A 197 -6.33 -0.58 -2.70
CA HIS A 197 -6.77 -1.98 -2.67
C HIS A 197 -8.20 -2.24 -3.22
N VAL A 198 -8.47 -1.82 -4.46
CA VAL A 198 -9.80 -1.87 -5.08
C VAL A 198 -10.51 -3.23 -5.00
N THR A 199 -9.75 -4.33 -4.97
CA THR A 199 -10.30 -5.70 -4.94
C THR A 199 -10.90 -6.09 -3.61
N SER A 200 -10.29 -5.71 -2.49
CA SER A 200 -10.82 -5.99 -1.14
C SER A 200 -11.97 -5.06 -0.77
N THR A 201 -12.01 -3.89 -1.39
CA THR A 201 -13.11 -2.94 -1.24
C THR A 201 -14.31 -3.34 -2.10
N GLY A 202 -14.09 -3.52 -3.40
CA GLY A 202 -15.15 -3.82 -4.37
C GLY A 202 -15.69 -5.24 -4.26
N LEU A 203 -14.84 -6.20 -3.88
CA LEU A 203 -15.20 -7.63 -3.89
C LEU A 203 -15.82 -8.02 -5.24
N VAL A 204 -17.03 -8.56 -5.24
CA VAL A 204 -17.75 -8.92 -6.47
C VAL A 204 -18.14 -7.71 -7.34
N GLN A 205 -18.22 -6.51 -6.76
CA GLN A 205 -18.53 -5.24 -7.45
C GLN A 205 -17.27 -4.54 -8.03
N THR A 206 -16.09 -5.17 -7.93
CA THR A 206 -14.85 -4.59 -8.49
C THR A 206 -14.95 -4.20 -9.97
N PRO A 207 -15.61 -4.97 -10.86
CA PRO A 207 -15.74 -4.57 -12.27
C PRO A 207 -16.41 -3.20 -12.45
N GLU A 208 -17.54 -2.96 -11.76
CA GLU A 208 -18.28 -1.70 -11.81
C GLU A 208 -17.48 -0.55 -11.21
N CYS A 209 -16.73 -0.83 -10.13
CA CYS A 209 -15.81 0.13 -9.53
C CYS A 209 -14.70 0.54 -10.50
N LEU A 210 -14.13 -0.40 -11.26
CA LEU A 210 -13.10 -0.11 -12.26
C LEU A 210 -13.69 0.67 -13.46
N GLU A 211 -14.89 0.34 -13.89
CA GLU A 211 -15.58 1.09 -14.95
C GLU A 211 -15.78 2.56 -14.54
N LEU A 212 -16.17 2.82 -13.29
CA LEU A 212 -16.28 4.18 -12.75
C LEU A 212 -14.91 4.90 -12.76
N ILE A 213 -13.86 4.25 -12.28
CA ILE A 213 -12.50 4.83 -12.22
C ILE A 213 -11.99 5.14 -13.63
N ASP A 214 -12.11 4.20 -14.55
CA ASP A 214 -11.64 4.37 -15.93
C ASP A 214 -12.48 5.43 -16.67
N GLY A 215 -13.79 5.47 -16.44
CA GLY A 215 -14.65 6.51 -16.98
C GLY A 215 -14.29 7.92 -16.48
N ALA A 216 -13.92 8.05 -15.21
CA ALA A 216 -13.43 9.32 -14.64
C ALA A 216 -12.09 9.74 -15.27
N ARG A 217 -11.14 8.79 -15.41
CA ARG A 217 -9.83 9.03 -16.05
C ARG A 217 -9.95 9.46 -17.51
N GLN A 218 -10.80 8.79 -18.29
CA GLN A 218 -11.06 9.14 -19.68
C GLN A 218 -11.60 10.56 -19.84
N ARG A 219 -12.24 11.10 -18.82
CA ARG A 219 -12.74 12.49 -18.75
C ARG A 219 -11.75 13.47 -18.13
N GLY A 220 -10.50 13.03 -17.90
CA GLY A 220 -9.42 13.88 -17.44
C GLY A 220 -9.29 14.01 -15.93
N ALA A 221 -10.03 13.24 -15.13
CA ALA A 221 -9.81 13.19 -13.69
C ALA A 221 -8.50 12.46 -13.35
N ASP A 222 -7.72 13.00 -12.43
CA ASP A 222 -6.48 12.39 -11.95
C ASP A 222 -6.78 11.33 -10.88
N VAL A 223 -7.29 10.17 -11.32
CA VAL A 223 -7.68 9.05 -10.47
C VAL A 223 -6.88 7.82 -10.85
N THR A 224 -6.32 7.14 -9.85
CA THR A 224 -5.62 5.84 -10.00
C THR A 224 -6.05 4.88 -8.91
N THR A 225 -5.68 3.61 -9.06
CA THR A 225 -5.96 2.57 -8.06
C THR A 225 -4.88 1.50 -8.04
N GLU A 226 -4.91 0.68 -6.99
CA GLU A 226 -4.01 -0.44 -6.78
C GLU A 226 -4.76 -1.69 -6.29
N ALA A 227 -4.08 -2.84 -6.34
CA ALA A 227 -4.51 -4.08 -5.76
C ALA A 227 -3.31 -4.92 -5.33
N TYR A 228 -3.51 -5.84 -4.39
CA TYR A 228 -2.55 -6.89 -4.07
C TYR A 228 -2.96 -8.23 -4.71
N PRO A 229 -1.98 -9.10 -5.02
CA PRO A 229 -2.22 -10.33 -5.80
C PRO A 229 -2.66 -11.51 -4.91
N TYR A 230 -3.61 -11.29 -3.99
CA TYR A 230 -4.12 -12.28 -3.04
C TYR A 230 -5.64 -12.28 -2.97
N THR A 231 -6.20 -13.39 -2.48
CA THR A 231 -7.65 -13.64 -2.35
C THR A 231 -8.20 -13.35 -0.96
N ALA A 232 -7.41 -12.70 -0.10
CA ALA A 232 -7.84 -12.34 1.24
C ALA A 232 -7.34 -10.95 1.63
N ALA A 233 -8.08 -10.27 2.48
CA ALA A 233 -7.72 -9.02 3.14
C ALA A 233 -7.22 -9.27 4.57
N MET A 234 -6.75 -8.23 5.26
CA MET A 234 -6.42 -8.27 6.69
C MET A 234 -6.65 -6.91 7.32
N THR A 235 -7.28 -6.90 8.49
CA THR A 235 -7.49 -5.68 9.29
C THR A 235 -7.68 -6.02 10.78
N GLY A 236 -7.84 -4.99 11.62
CA GLY A 236 -8.18 -5.18 13.04
C GLY A 236 -9.62 -5.67 13.20
N ILE A 237 -9.81 -6.75 13.94
CA ILE A 237 -11.14 -7.32 14.17
C ILE A 237 -12.05 -6.39 14.98
N GLU A 238 -11.48 -5.50 15.80
CA GLU A 238 -12.21 -4.51 16.61
C GLU A 238 -12.75 -3.33 15.80
N THR A 239 -12.37 -3.18 14.54
CA THR A 239 -12.74 -2.03 13.70
C THR A 239 -14.20 -2.04 13.27
N ALA A 240 -14.71 -0.87 12.86
CA ALA A 240 -16.07 -0.68 12.38
C ALA A 240 -16.44 -1.52 11.12
N ILE A 241 -15.45 -2.09 10.44
CA ILE A 241 -15.68 -3.02 9.32
C ILE A 241 -16.51 -4.23 9.76
N PHE A 242 -16.36 -4.65 11.03
CA PHE A 242 -17.07 -5.78 11.61
C PHE A 242 -18.30 -5.39 12.45
N ASP A 243 -18.82 -4.18 12.27
CA ASP A 243 -20.08 -3.77 12.89
C ASP A 243 -21.27 -4.53 12.28
N GLU A 244 -22.45 -4.40 12.86
CA GLU A 244 -23.66 -5.12 12.45
C GLU A 244 -23.85 -5.13 10.92
N GLY A 245 -24.16 -6.32 10.36
CA GLY A 245 -24.32 -6.53 8.92
C GLY A 245 -23.02 -6.80 8.14
N TRP A 246 -21.86 -6.90 8.80
CA TRP A 246 -20.57 -7.13 8.16
C TRP A 246 -20.53 -8.39 7.28
N GLN A 247 -21.19 -9.48 7.70
CA GLN A 247 -21.25 -10.73 6.95
C GLN A 247 -21.90 -10.53 5.58
N GLN A 248 -22.99 -9.81 5.54
CA GLN A 248 -23.70 -9.50 4.30
C GLN A 248 -22.87 -8.57 3.41
N LYS A 249 -22.27 -7.53 3.98
CA LYS A 249 -21.44 -6.54 3.25
C LYS A 249 -20.21 -7.16 2.64
N LEU A 250 -19.51 -8.02 3.38
CA LEU A 250 -18.30 -8.68 2.92
C LEU A 250 -18.58 -9.99 2.16
N GLY A 251 -19.80 -10.51 2.22
CA GLY A 251 -20.19 -11.78 1.58
C GLY A 251 -19.52 -13.01 2.19
N VAL A 252 -19.22 -13.00 3.50
CA VAL A 252 -18.46 -14.03 4.21
C VAL A 252 -19.10 -14.40 5.55
N ASN A 253 -18.68 -15.51 6.11
CA ASN A 253 -19.10 -16.03 7.42
C ASN A 253 -17.93 -16.05 8.41
N TYR A 254 -18.19 -16.40 9.67
CA TYR A 254 -17.14 -16.52 10.69
C TYR A 254 -15.97 -17.42 10.27
N GLY A 255 -16.26 -18.57 9.61
CA GLY A 255 -15.24 -19.52 9.15
C GLY A 255 -14.32 -18.99 8.04
N ASP A 256 -14.70 -17.88 7.39
CA ASP A 256 -13.86 -17.21 6.40
C ASP A 256 -12.87 -16.23 7.06
N LEU A 257 -12.96 -16.05 8.38
CA LEU A 257 -12.04 -15.26 9.18
C LEU A 257 -10.96 -16.15 9.79
N GLN A 258 -9.70 -15.73 9.67
CA GLN A 258 -8.56 -16.44 10.24
C GLN A 258 -7.81 -15.53 11.21
N TRP A 259 -7.76 -15.93 12.49
CA TRP A 259 -7.03 -15.20 13.52
C TRP A 259 -5.52 -15.23 13.25
N VAL A 260 -4.89 -14.07 13.12
CA VAL A 260 -3.49 -13.99 12.70
C VAL A 260 -2.53 -14.62 13.70
N ALA A 261 -2.78 -14.47 15.00
CA ALA A 261 -1.84 -14.96 16.02
C ALA A 261 -1.72 -16.47 16.06
N THR A 262 -2.80 -17.22 15.78
CA THR A 262 -2.84 -18.68 15.90
C THR A 262 -3.09 -19.42 14.59
N GLY A 263 -3.63 -18.76 13.55
CA GLY A 263 -4.11 -19.37 12.32
C GLY A 263 -5.52 -19.99 12.45
N GLU A 264 -6.17 -19.86 13.60
CA GLU A 264 -7.51 -20.39 13.88
C GLU A 264 -8.57 -19.81 12.94
N ARG A 265 -9.43 -20.64 12.36
CA ARG A 265 -10.68 -20.21 11.70
C ARG A 265 -11.73 -19.94 12.75
N LEU A 266 -12.40 -18.78 12.65
CA LEU A 266 -13.30 -18.32 13.70
C LEU A 266 -14.68 -18.98 13.61
N ASN A 267 -15.35 -18.98 14.76
CA ASN A 267 -16.79 -19.19 14.91
C ASN A 267 -17.40 -18.00 15.65
N SER A 268 -18.71 -18.02 15.92
CA SER A 268 -19.40 -16.89 16.56
C SER A 268 -18.86 -16.57 17.96
N GLU A 269 -18.44 -17.58 18.73
CA GLU A 269 -17.90 -17.43 20.08
C GLU A 269 -16.50 -16.82 20.07
N SER A 270 -15.57 -17.39 19.26
CA SER A 270 -14.21 -16.87 19.14
C SER A 270 -14.19 -15.48 18.49
N PHE A 271 -15.08 -15.20 17.52
CA PHE A 271 -15.26 -13.87 16.97
C PHE A 271 -15.67 -12.85 18.07
N ALA A 272 -16.70 -13.15 18.87
CA ALA A 272 -17.14 -12.27 19.94
C ALA A 272 -16.04 -12.03 21.00
N ARG A 273 -15.22 -13.04 21.28
CA ARG A 273 -14.06 -12.91 22.17
C ARG A 273 -13.03 -11.96 21.58
N TYR A 274 -12.56 -12.21 20.35
CA TYR A 274 -11.50 -11.41 19.71
C TYR A 274 -11.95 -9.99 19.39
N ARG A 275 -13.24 -9.76 19.10
CA ARG A 275 -13.79 -8.39 18.99
C ARG A 275 -13.55 -7.54 20.26
N ARG A 276 -13.56 -8.15 21.44
CA ARG A 276 -13.29 -7.45 22.72
C ARG A 276 -11.80 -7.28 22.98
N GLU A 277 -11.01 -8.28 22.63
CA GLU A 277 -9.55 -8.29 22.83
C GLU A 277 -8.84 -7.34 21.85
N GLY A 278 -9.29 -7.30 20.60
CA GLY A 278 -8.61 -6.61 19.50
C GLY A 278 -7.47 -7.43 18.92
N GLY A 279 -7.10 -7.14 17.69
CA GLY A 279 -5.98 -7.74 16.97
C GLY A 279 -6.30 -8.04 15.51
N LEU A 280 -5.34 -8.58 14.78
CA LEU A 280 -5.44 -8.75 13.33
C LEU A 280 -6.17 -10.03 12.94
N VAL A 281 -7.01 -9.92 11.91
CA VAL A 281 -7.74 -11.03 11.30
C VAL A 281 -7.60 -10.99 9.79
N VAL A 282 -7.29 -12.15 9.16
CA VAL A 282 -7.35 -12.34 7.71
C VAL A 282 -8.79 -12.65 7.32
N ILE A 283 -9.27 -12.02 6.24
CA ILE A 283 -10.63 -12.13 5.70
C ILE A 283 -10.54 -12.77 4.31
N HIS A 284 -10.92 -14.03 4.17
CA HIS A 284 -10.91 -14.75 2.89
C HIS A 284 -12.15 -14.41 2.06
N SER A 285 -12.20 -13.17 1.53
CA SER A 285 -13.39 -12.58 0.89
C SER A 285 -13.23 -12.26 -0.59
N ILE A 286 -12.00 -12.22 -1.11
CA ILE A 286 -11.75 -11.79 -2.49
C ILE A 286 -11.80 -13.00 -3.43
N PRO A 287 -12.77 -13.08 -4.36
CA PRO A 287 -12.80 -14.15 -5.34
C PRO A 287 -11.56 -14.16 -6.23
N GLU A 288 -11.03 -15.36 -6.56
CA GLU A 288 -9.80 -15.45 -7.38
C GLU A 288 -9.95 -14.76 -8.74
N ARG A 289 -11.14 -14.83 -9.37
CA ARG A 289 -11.44 -14.11 -10.61
C ARG A 289 -11.27 -12.59 -10.48
N ILE A 290 -11.54 -12.03 -9.30
CA ILE A 290 -11.40 -10.59 -9.02
C ILE A 290 -9.93 -10.22 -8.83
N ALA A 291 -9.17 -11.01 -8.09
CA ALA A 291 -7.72 -10.81 -7.97
C ALA A 291 -7.04 -10.90 -9.36
N LEU A 292 -7.43 -11.86 -10.18
CA LEU A 292 -6.94 -12.04 -11.54
C LEU A 292 -7.32 -10.86 -12.44
N LEU A 293 -8.56 -10.37 -12.36
CA LEU A 293 -9.02 -9.18 -13.08
C LEU A 293 -8.12 -7.98 -12.82
N ALA A 294 -7.84 -7.70 -11.55
CA ALA A 294 -6.99 -6.57 -11.14
C ALA A 294 -5.53 -6.73 -11.60
N VAL A 295 -4.97 -7.94 -11.51
CA VAL A 295 -3.60 -8.20 -11.98
C VAL A 295 -3.50 -7.97 -13.50
N ARG A 296 -4.51 -8.39 -14.25
CA ARG A 296 -4.55 -8.21 -15.72
C ARG A 296 -4.82 -6.77 -16.17
N HIS A 297 -5.51 -5.99 -15.38
CA HIS A 297 -5.89 -4.61 -15.76
C HIS A 297 -4.64 -3.74 -15.95
N PRO A 298 -4.44 -3.07 -17.09
CA PRO A 298 -3.16 -2.42 -17.43
C PRO A 298 -2.79 -1.25 -16.52
N GLU A 299 -3.77 -0.59 -15.93
CA GLU A 299 -3.59 0.64 -15.17
C GLU A 299 -3.69 0.47 -13.65
N ILE A 300 -3.99 -0.73 -13.17
CA ILE A 300 -3.97 -1.02 -11.72
C ILE A 300 -2.54 -1.28 -11.28
N MET A 301 -2.06 -0.51 -10.31
CA MET A 301 -0.76 -0.71 -9.68
C MET A 301 -0.79 -1.93 -8.76
N ILE A 302 0.37 -2.51 -8.50
CA ILE A 302 0.52 -3.54 -7.47
C ILE A 302 1.08 -2.89 -6.22
N ALA A 303 0.42 -3.11 -5.10
CA ALA A 303 0.88 -2.75 -3.78
C ALA A 303 0.68 -3.92 -2.82
N SER A 304 1.23 -3.86 -1.63
CA SER A 304 1.15 -5.01 -0.73
C SER A 304 0.05 -4.92 0.31
N ASP A 305 -0.22 -3.74 0.82
CA ASP A 305 -1.08 -3.53 2.01
C ASP A 305 -0.59 -4.43 3.18
N GLY A 306 0.74 -4.58 3.28
CA GLY A 306 1.36 -5.61 4.10
C GLY A 306 1.91 -5.11 5.41
N VAL A 307 1.73 -5.94 6.44
CA VAL A 307 2.44 -5.86 7.72
C VAL A 307 2.67 -7.27 8.25
N ILE A 308 3.85 -7.49 8.83
CA ILE A 308 4.23 -8.69 9.59
C ILE A 308 4.75 -8.22 10.95
N THR A 309 4.30 -8.85 12.02
CA THR A 309 4.72 -8.52 13.37
C THR A 309 5.06 -9.81 14.12
N GLY A 310 6.31 -9.94 14.55
CA GLY A 310 6.78 -11.14 15.23
C GLY A 310 6.57 -12.42 14.40
N GLY A 311 6.78 -12.35 13.09
CA GLY A 311 6.60 -13.47 12.19
C GLY A 311 5.14 -13.82 11.86
N LYS A 312 4.17 -13.02 12.29
CA LYS A 312 2.73 -13.21 12.05
C LYS A 312 2.16 -12.09 11.20
N GLY A 313 1.18 -12.40 10.36
CA GLY A 313 0.55 -11.43 9.46
C GLY A 313 -0.10 -12.09 8.26
N HIS A 314 -0.23 -11.33 7.19
CA HIS A 314 -0.70 -11.79 5.90
C HIS A 314 0.49 -12.03 4.96
N PRO A 315 0.51 -13.10 4.12
CA PRO A 315 1.62 -13.39 3.20
C PRO A 315 1.94 -12.24 2.23
N ARG A 316 0.99 -11.32 1.99
CA ARG A 316 1.20 -10.14 1.17
C ARG A 316 2.32 -9.21 1.70
N GLY A 317 2.65 -9.30 2.98
CA GLY A 317 3.76 -8.55 3.59
C GLY A 317 5.13 -8.95 3.07
N ALA A 318 5.29 -10.22 2.65
CA ALA A 318 6.57 -10.82 2.29
C ALA A 318 6.71 -11.29 0.83
N GLY A 319 5.60 -11.41 0.06
CA GLY A 319 5.67 -12.10 -1.24
C GLY A 319 4.83 -11.50 -2.37
N SER A 320 4.27 -10.30 -2.24
CA SER A 320 3.37 -9.71 -3.25
C SER A 320 4.02 -9.57 -4.62
N TYR A 321 5.25 -9.13 -4.67
CA TYR A 321 5.94 -8.78 -5.92
C TYR A 321 6.51 -10.02 -6.62
N ALA A 322 7.15 -10.91 -5.88
CA ALA A 322 7.63 -12.18 -6.41
C ALA A 322 6.44 -13.07 -6.87
N ARG A 323 5.28 -13.00 -6.18
CA ARG A 323 4.06 -13.68 -6.60
C ARG A 323 3.60 -13.21 -7.98
N VAL A 324 3.63 -11.90 -8.25
CA VAL A 324 3.29 -11.37 -9.58
C VAL A 324 4.24 -11.92 -10.63
N LEU A 325 5.55 -11.87 -10.38
CA LEU A 325 6.56 -12.34 -11.33
C LEU A 325 6.51 -13.87 -11.53
N GLY A 326 6.36 -14.63 -10.46
CA GLY A 326 6.33 -16.08 -10.52
C GLY A 326 4.99 -16.63 -11.00
N ARG A 327 3.91 -16.37 -10.24
CA ARG A 327 2.61 -16.98 -10.49
C ARG A 327 1.92 -16.39 -11.73
N TYR A 328 1.83 -15.07 -11.84
CA TYR A 328 1.02 -14.46 -12.89
C TYR A 328 1.76 -14.25 -14.21
N VAL A 329 3.06 -13.95 -14.17
CA VAL A 329 3.87 -13.81 -15.39
C VAL A 329 4.34 -15.17 -15.89
N ARG A 330 5.13 -15.93 -15.09
CA ARG A 330 5.78 -17.18 -15.53
C ARG A 330 4.79 -18.32 -15.66
N GLU A 331 4.02 -18.63 -14.62
CA GLU A 331 3.20 -19.85 -14.56
C GLU A 331 1.87 -19.67 -15.31
N GLN A 332 1.09 -18.65 -14.98
CA GLN A 332 -0.22 -18.42 -15.59
C GLN A 332 -0.18 -17.66 -16.91
N LYS A 333 0.91 -16.93 -17.19
CA LYS A 333 1.12 -16.14 -18.43
C LYS A 333 -0.03 -15.16 -18.73
N VAL A 334 -0.60 -14.57 -17.68
CA VAL A 334 -1.74 -13.64 -17.78
C VAL A 334 -1.29 -12.18 -17.82
N LEU A 335 -0.01 -11.93 -17.60
CA LEU A 335 0.62 -10.62 -17.62
C LEU A 335 2.01 -10.75 -18.26
N THR A 336 2.42 -9.79 -19.08
CA THR A 336 3.81 -9.77 -19.60
C THR A 336 4.77 -9.33 -18.51
N LEU A 337 6.03 -9.74 -18.63
CA LEU A 337 7.06 -9.33 -17.67
C LEU A 337 7.23 -7.81 -17.62
N ILE A 338 7.20 -7.15 -18.77
CA ILE A 338 7.38 -5.69 -18.85
C ILE A 338 6.20 -4.96 -18.21
N ASP A 339 4.96 -5.43 -18.40
CA ASP A 339 3.79 -4.84 -17.77
C ASP A 339 3.81 -5.06 -16.26
N ALA A 340 4.25 -6.24 -15.79
CA ALA A 340 4.42 -6.50 -14.37
C ALA A 340 5.41 -5.51 -13.73
N ILE A 341 6.59 -5.35 -14.32
CA ILE A 341 7.59 -4.40 -13.85
C ILE A 341 7.05 -2.96 -13.89
N ARG A 342 6.35 -2.57 -14.97
CA ARG A 342 5.72 -1.25 -15.10
C ARG A 342 4.73 -1.00 -13.95
N LYS A 343 3.86 -1.95 -13.63
CA LYS A 343 2.84 -1.84 -12.57
C LYS A 343 3.45 -1.80 -11.16
N MET A 344 4.63 -2.35 -10.98
CA MET A 344 5.32 -2.46 -9.69
C MET A 344 6.44 -1.42 -9.50
N SER A 345 6.78 -0.63 -10.52
CA SER A 345 7.88 0.35 -10.43
C SER A 345 7.53 1.69 -11.07
N LEU A 346 7.31 1.73 -12.39
CA LEU A 346 7.12 2.98 -13.12
C LEU A 346 5.81 3.69 -12.76
N LEU A 347 4.67 2.97 -12.76
CA LEU A 347 3.38 3.57 -12.43
C LEU A 347 3.33 4.12 -11.01
N PRO A 348 3.80 3.40 -9.95
CA PRO A 348 3.93 3.96 -8.62
C PRO A 348 4.80 5.23 -8.56
N ALA A 349 5.94 5.25 -9.28
CA ALA A 349 6.77 6.44 -9.35
C ALA A 349 6.05 7.62 -10.00
N GLN A 350 5.39 7.38 -11.15
CA GLN A 350 4.63 8.39 -11.88
C GLN A 350 3.45 8.94 -11.08
N ARG A 351 2.80 8.11 -10.24
CA ARG A 351 1.73 8.57 -9.35
C ARG A 351 2.19 9.69 -8.41
N LEU A 352 3.43 9.62 -7.95
CA LEU A 352 3.97 10.54 -6.96
C LEU A 352 4.84 11.65 -7.55
N GLU A 353 5.47 11.47 -8.71
CA GLU A 353 6.53 12.37 -9.20
C GLU A 353 6.10 13.83 -9.42
N LYS A 354 4.79 14.10 -9.54
CA LYS A 354 4.25 15.45 -9.69
C LYS A 354 4.34 16.24 -8.38
N SER A 355 4.03 15.61 -7.25
CA SER A 355 4.03 16.21 -5.92
C SER A 355 5.29 15.90 -5.11
N VAL A 356 6.03 14.85 -5.47
CA VAL A 356 7.23 14.36 -4.79
C VAL A 356 8.38 14.25 -5.79
N PRO A 357 9.16 15.32 -6.01
CA PRO A 357 10.17 15.39 -7.08
C PRO A 357 11.21 14.27 -7.04
N MET A 358 11.54 13.72 -5.88
CA MET A 358 12.46 12.59 -5.73
C MET A 358 12.00 11.37 -6.55
N MET A 359 10.70 11.16 -6.71
CA MET A 359 10.14 10.03 -7.45
C MET A 359 10.38 10.08 -8.96
N LYS A 360 10.77 11.23 -9.51
CA LYS A 360 11.18 11.35 -10.92
C LYS A 360 12.40 10.50 -11.27
N ASN A 361 13.21 10.15 -10.27
CA ASN A 361 14.42 9.35 -10.44
C ASN A 361 14.26 7.88 -10.01
N LYS A 362 13.07 7.48 -9.55
CA LYS A 362 12.78 6.10 -9.11
C LYS A 362 11.93 5.34 -10.13
N GLY A 363 11.89 4.01 -10.01
CA GLY A 363 11.06 3.14 -10.85
C GLY A 363 11.48 3.06 -12.32
N ARG A 364 12.71 3.44 -12.66
CA ARG A 364 13.23 3.47 -14.04
C ARG A 364 14.73 3.26 -14.12
N ILE A 365 15.18 2.68 -15.22
CA ILE A 365 16.61 2.55 -15.55
C ILE A 365 16.92 3.58 -16.64
N ARG A 366 17.58 4.66 -16.24
CA ARG A 366 18.15 5.69 -17.14
C ARG A 366 19.34 6.35 -16.47
N VAL A 367 20.23 6.94 -17.25
CA VAL A 367 21.34 7.75 -16.70
C VAL A 367 20.77 8.89 -15.86
N GLY A 368 21.32 9.08 -14.66
CA GLY A 368 20.88 10.04 -13.67
C GLY A 368 19.74 9.57 -12.76
N ALA A 369 19.09 8.43 -13.03
CA ALA A 369 18.14 7.84 -12.09
C ALA A 369 18.86 7.25 -10.87
N ASP A 370 18.12 7.10 -9.76
CA ASP A 370 18.65 6.48 -8.56
C ASP A 370 19.04 5.01 -8.87
N ALA A 371 20.13 4.56 -8.29
CA ALA A 371 20.58 3.18 -8.43
C ALA A 371 19.81 2.25 -7.48
N ASP A 372 18.48 2.28 -7.59
CA ASP A 372 17.56 1.33 -6.99
C ASP A 372 17.27 0.26 -8.04
N LEU A 373 17.88 -0.90 -7.89
CA LEU A 373 17.90 -1.96 -8.91
C LEU A 373 17.66 -3.33 -8.31
N ILE A 374 17.03 -4.19 -9.08
CA ILE A 374 16.91 -5.62 -8.76
C ILE A 374 17.48 -6.48 -9.88
N VAL A 375 18.07 -7.60 -9.50
CA VAL A 375 18.49 -8.67 -10.43
C VAL A 375 17.81 -9.95 -9.98
N PHE A 376 17.01 -10.57 -10.85
CA PHE A 376 16.29 -11.79 -10.53
C PHE A 376 16.30 -12.82 -11.66
N ASP A 377 16.16 -14.09 -11.28
CA ASP A 377 16.02 -15.18 -12.22
C ASP A 377 14.54 -15.33 -12.62
N PRO A 378 14.14 -15.04 -13.87
CA PRO A 378 12.76 -15.10 -14.32
C PRO A 378 12.20 -16.54 -14.29
N ASN A 379 13.05 -17.57 -14.27
CA ASN A 379 12.65 -18.96 -14.22
C ASN A 379 12.44 -19.48 -12.79
N ARG A 380 12.94 -18.76 -11.77
CA ARG A 380 12.90 -19.19 -10.36
C ARG A 380 12.09 -18.27 -9.45
N VAL A 381 11.98 -16.98 -9.79
CA VAL A 381 11.33 -16.01 -8.92
C VAL A 381 9.92 -16.46 -8.52
N ILE A 382 9.66 -16.51 -7.20
CA ILE A 382 8.37 -16.93 -6.62
C ILE A 382 8.25 -16.50 -5.16
N ASP A 383 7.03 -16.24 -4.71
CA ASP A 383 6.71 -16.11 -3.28
C ASP A 383 6.73 -17.46 -2.55
N ARG A 384 7.07 -17.44 -1.26
CA ARG A 384 7.06 -18.63 -0.39
C ARG A 384 6.15 -18.45 0.83
N ALA A 385 5.72 -17.23 1.08
CA ALA A 385 4.82 -16.91 2.16
C ALA A 385 3.42 -17.50 1.94
N THR A 386 2.85 -18.10 2.98
CA THR A 386 1.48 -18.64 3.01
C THR A 386 0.68 -18.01 4.14
N PHE A 387 -0.62 -18.27 4.22
CA PHE A 387 -1.46 -17.80 5.33
C PHE A 387 -1.10 -18.44 6.67
N GLU A 388 -0.52 -19.66 6.64
CA GLU A 388 -0.06 -20.40 7.81
C GLU A 388 1.35 -19.99 8.22
N ASP A 389 2.20 -19.64 7.24
CA ASP A 389 3.60 -19.23 7.44
C ASP A 389 3.90 -17.97 6.60
N PRO A 390 3.43 -16.78 7.05
CA PRO A 390 3.51 -15.55 6.28
C PRO A 390 4.90 -14.92 6.25
N ALA A 391 5.78 -15.32 7.16
CA ALA A 391 7.09 -14.72 7.37
C ALA A 391 8.21 -15.43 6.59
N ARG A 392 7.94 -15.78 5.32
CA ARG A 392 8.92 -16.44 4.44
C ARG A 392 9.40 -15.53 3.34
N TYR A 393 10.72 -15.51 3.17
CA TYR A 393 11.35 -14.77 2.08
C TYR A 393 11.01 -15.35 0.72
N SER A 394 10.82 -14.47 -0.27
CA SER A 394 10.73 -14.84 -1.69
C SER A 394 12.06 -15.42 -2.19
N GLU A 395 11.99 -16.26 -3.22
CA GLU A 395 13.13 -16.89 -3.89
C GLU A 395 13.35 -16.32 -5.28
N GLY A 396 14.58 -16.46 -5.81
CA GLY A 396 14.92 -16.07 -7.18
C GLY A 396 15.25 -14.57 -7.36
N ILE A 397 15.12 -13.73 -6.33
CA ILE A 397 15.59 -12.34 -6.34
C ILE A 397 17.01 -12.34 -5.79
N ARG A 398 17.97 -12.28 -6.73
CA ARG A 398 19.38 -12.49 -6.43
C ARG A 398 20.08 -11.28 -5.83
N GLU A 399 19.88 -10.11 -6.43
CA GLU A 399 20.52 -8.87 -5.99
C GLU A 399 19.46 -7.78 -5.83
N VAL A 400 19.56 -6.99 -4.76
CA VAL A 400 18.79 -5.77 -4.57
C VAL A 400 19.72 -4.66 -4.13
N LEU A 401 19.72 -3.56 -4.89
CA LEU A 401 20.46 -2.35 -4.57
C LEU A 401 19.50 -1.22 -4.24
N VAL A 402 19.75 -0.56 -3.13
CA VAL A 402 19.05 0.66 -2.70
C VAL A 402 20.06 1.80 -2.68
N ASN A 403 19.81 2.84 -3.45
CA ASN A 403 20.73 3.98 -3.58
C ASN A 403 22.18 3.55 -3.91
N GLY A 404 22.33 2.47 -4.73
CA GLY A 404 23.60 1.92 -5.14
C GLY A 404 24.33 1.06 -4.11
N THR A 405 23.68 0.73 -2.99
CA THR A 405 24.21 -0.15 -1.94
C THR A 405 23.46 -1.48 -1.96
N PHE A 406 24.19 -2.60 -1.94
CA PHE A 406 23.57 -3.92 -1.83
C PHE A 406 22.87 -4.07 -0.49
N VAL A 407 21.58 -4.38 -0.52
CA VAL A 407 20.78 -4.79 0.64
C VAL A 407 20.44 -6.28 0.59
N VAL A 408 20.44 -6.85 -0.63
CA VAL A 408 20.41 -8.30 -0.88
C VAL A 408 21.53 -8.64 -1.86
N ARG A 409 22.28 -9.71 -1.58
CA ARG A 409 23.35 -10.20 -2.43
C ARG A 409 23.37 -11.73 -2.42
N GLY A 410 23.31 -12.35 -3.61
CA GLY A 410 23.22 -13.81 -3.72
C GLY A 410 22.02 -14.40 -2.97
N GLU A 411 20.84 -13.77 -3.05
CA GLU A 411 19.61 -14.15 -2.34
C GLU A 411 19.71 -14.04 -0.80
N LYS A 412 20.72 -13.36 -0.23
CA LYS A 412 20.88 -13.16 1.23
C LYS A 412 20.86 -11.69 1.55
N LEU A 413 20.27 -11.34 2.69
CA LEU A 413 20.36 -9.99 3.23
C LEU A 413 21.83 -9.65 3.55
N VAL A 414 22.20 -8.40 3.23
CA VAL A 414 23.49 -7.86 3.61
C VAL A 414 23.28 -7.13 4.93
N GLU A 415 23.87 -7.68 5.99
CA GLU A 415 23.69 -7.15 7.35
C GLU A 415 24.31 -5.73 7.48
N ASP A 416 23.81 -4.98 8.44
CA ASP A 416 24.28 -3.64 8.82
C ASP A 416 24.18 -2.55 7.74
N GLN A 417 23.50 -2.83 6.61
CA GLN A 417 23.25 -1.84 5.58
C GLN A 417 21.95 -1.08 5.86
N LYS A 418 22.04 0.26 5.85
CA LYS A 418 20.90 1.15 6.08
C LYS A 418 20.89 2.31 5.04
N PRO A 419 20.90 1.99 3.72
CA PRO A 419 20.98 2.98 2.66
C PRO A 419 19.67 3.71 2.38
N GLY A 420 18.58 3.30 3.01
CA GLY A 420 17.26 3.85 2.79
C GLY A 420 17.17 5.34 3.16
N VAL A 421 16.50 6.10 2.32
CA VAL A 421 16.28 7.54 2.54
C VAL A 421 14.79 7.85 2.64
N GLY A 422 14.47 8.89 3.40
CA GLY A 422 13.10 9.38 3.52
C GLY A 422 12.63 10.04 2.21
N ILE A 423 11.57 9.51 1.63
CA ILE A 423 10.88 10.09 0.47
C ILE A 423 9.95 11.19 0.98
N ARG A 424 10.16 12.41 0.53
CA ARG A 424 9.43 13.59 0.99
C ARG A 424 9.01 14.47 -0.18
N ARG A 425 7.94 15.24 0.08
CA ARG A 425 7.53 16.36 -0.77
C ARG A 425 8.59 17.47 -0.86
#